data_bcebc01fc6cc8f48975b57fb67628bcf
#
_entry.id   bcebc01fc6cc8f48975b57fb67628bcf
#
_cell.length_a   1.000
_cell.length_b   1.000
_cell.length_c   1.000
_cell.angle_alpha   90.00
_cell.angle_beta   90.00
_cell.angle_gamma   90.00
#
_symmetry.space_group_name_H-M   'P 1'
#
loop_
_entity.id
_entity.type
_entity.pdbx_description
1 polymer ?
#
loop_
_entity_poly.entity_id
_entity_poly.type
_entity_poly.pdbx_seq_one_letter_code
_entity_poly.pdbx_strand_id
1 'polypeptide(L)'
;MTPKTRRHHVWRWVFGVLGGLVMAAVVGVVVWSQVGVMAAAPEPLAAVRADERIAISDDAAGIVMAPASGPSTTGLVFIPGAKVDPWAYAAILSGLVTEDELTVVITKPWLNLAFFDPRGLSTFAGLAPGPARWLVGGHSLGGVRACQLAGDADGLVLFASYCANDLSGATLPVLSLAGSEDGLSTPQKIADARHNLPADAVLVEIPGASHASFGDYGPQAGDGVPTATAAEVEAVVVQRVGELARTLP
;
A
#
# COMPACT_ATOMS: atom_id res chain seq x y z
N MET A 1 -13.48 -33.50 -51.69
CA MET A 1 -13.38 -32.81 -50.35
C MET A 1 -13.55 -31.32 -50.56
N THR A 2 -14.63 -30.76 -50.09
CA THR A 2 -15.01 -29.38 -50.37
C THR A 2 -14.13 -28.38 -49.57
N PRO A 3 -13.77 -27.22 -50.11
CA PRO A 3 -12.83 -26.26 -49.49
C PRO A 3 -13.31 -25.70 -48.12
N LYS A 4 -14.58 -25.88 -47.76
CA LYS A 4 -15.14 -25.44 -46.47
C LYS A 4 -14.59 -26.18 -45.24
N THR A 5 -14.34 -27.46 -45.32
CA THR A 5 -13.88 -28.28 -44.17
C THR A 5 -12.43 -27.98 -43.76
N ARG A 6 -11.56 -27.65 -44.72
CA ARG A 6 -10.16 -27.29 -44.46
C ARG A 6 -10.03 -25.96 -43.70
N ARG A 7 -10.92 -25.01 -44.00
CA ARG A 7 -10.96 -23.69 -43.38
C ARG A 7 -11.34 -23.77 -41.89
N HIS A 8 -12.30 -24.61 -41.53
CA HIS A 8 -12.69 -24.82 -40.12
C HIS A 8 -11.59 -25.47 -39.27
N HIS A 9 -10.80 -26.41 -39.86
CA HIS A 9 -9.67 -26.98 -39.15
C HIS A 9 -8.56 -25.98 -38.88
N VAL A 10 -8.22 -25.12 -39.84
CA VAL A 10 -7.22 -24.06 -39.64
C VAL A 10 -7.62 -23.11 -38.52
N TRP A 11 -8.86 -22.63 -38.50
CA TRP A 11 -9.36 -21.73 -37.46
C TRP A 11 -9.35 -22.38 -36.06
N ARG A 12 -9.70 -23.67 -35.97
CA ARG A 12 -9.62 -24.43 -34.70
C ARG A 12 -8.18 -24.51 -34.19
N TRP A 13 -7.21 -24.74 -35.06
CA TRP A 13 -5.80 -24.73 -34.72
C TRP A 13 -5.32 -23.31 -34.30
N VAL A 14 -5.70 -22.28 -35.02
CA VAL A 14 -5.37 -20.90 -34.72
C VAL A 14 -5.92 -20.51 -33.34
N PHE A 15 -7.20 -20.78 -33.05
CA PHE A 15 -7.78 -20.51 -31.73
C PHE A 15 -7.15 -21.37 -30.63
N GLY A 16 -6.81 -22.61 -30.90
CA GLY A 16 -6.10 -23.47 -29.94
C GLY A 16 -4.72 -22.95 -29.61
N VAL A 17 -3.94 -22.56 -30.60
CA VAL A 17 -2.60 -21.95 -30.39
C VAL A 17 -2.72 -20.60 -29.64
N LEU A 18 -3.63 -19.74 -30.07
CA LEU A 18 -3.86 -18.43 -29.40
C LEU A 18 -4.29 -18.65 -27.95
N GLY A 19 -5.22 -19.58 -27.70
CA GLY A 19 -5.65 -19.92 -26.32
C GLY A 19 -4.50 -20.46 -25.47
N GLY A 20 -3.64 -21.32 -26.06
CA GLY A 20 -2.42 -21.81 -25.40
C GLY A 20 -1.43 -20.70 -25.05
N LEU A 21 -1.22 -19.75 -25.96
CA LEU A 21 -0.35 -18.59 -25.72
C LEU A 21 -0.90 -17.67 -24.64
N VAL A 22 -2.20 -17.39 -24.65
CA VAL A 22 -2.86 -16.59 -23.59
C VAL A 22 -2.72 -17.29 -22.23
N MET A 23 -2.99 -18.61 -22.20
CA MET A 23 -2.83 -19.37 -20.94
C MET A 23 -1.39 -19.34 -20.43
N ALA A 24 -0.41 -19.53 -21.30
CA ALA A 24 1.01 -19.44 -20.93
C ALA A 24 1.38 -18.04 -20.42
N ALA A 25 0.86 -16.98 -21.03
CA ALA A 25 1.06 -15.62 -20.58
C ALA A 25 0.44 -15.38 -19.18
N VAL A 26 -0.80 -15.84 -18.95
CA VAL A 26 -1.47 -15.76 -17.65
C VAL A 26 -0.68 -16.50 -16.58
N VAL A 27 -0.28 -17.74 -16.83
CA VAL A 27 0.55 -18.52 -15.91
C VAL A 27 1.87 -17.80 -15.64
N GLY A 28 2.52 -17.28 -16.68
CA GLY A 28 3.75 -16.50 -16.56
C GLY A 28 3.59 -15.29 -15.64
N VAL A 29 2.51 -14.52 -15.80
CA VAL A 29 2.22 -13.35 -14.93
C VAL A 29 1.95 -13.78 -13.49
N VAL A 30 1.16 -14.84 -13.27
CA VAL A 30 0.88 -15.36 -11.93
C VAL A 30 2.18 -15.83 -11.25
N VAL A 31 2.99 -16.61 -11.92
CA VAL A 31 4.28 -17.07 -11.37
C VAL A 31 5.20 -15.89 -11.10
N TRP A 32 5.33 -14.97 -12.04
CA TRP A 32 6.16 -13.77 -11.87
C TRP A 32 5.72 -12.92 -10.70
N SER A 33 4.42 -12.80 -10.44
CA SER A 33 3.89 -11.99 -9.33
C SER A 33 4.23 -12.59 -7.96
N GLN A 34 4.49 -13.89 -7.88
CA GLN A 34 4.84 -14.59 -6.64
C GLN A 34 6.37 -14.70 -6.42
N VAL A 35 7.16 -14.60 -7.49
CA VAL A 35 8.62 -14.70 -7.39
C VAL A 35 9.22 -13.35 -7.00
N GLY A 36 10.11 -13.33 -5.99
CA GLY A 36 10.78 -12.11 -5.54
C GLY A 36 9.87 -11.14 -4.78
N VAL A 37 8.84 -11.65 -4.10
CA VAL A 37 8.11 -10.89 -3.08
C VAL A 37 9.05 -10.67 -1.90
N MET A 38 9.19 -9.42 -1.49
CA MET A 38 10.03 -9.02 -0.36
C MET A 38 9.30 -9.35 0.93
N ALA A 39 9.81 -10.33 1.66
CA ALA A 39 9.18 -10.86 2.86
C ALA A 39 9.33 -9.90 4.04
N ALA A 40 8.36 -9.93 4.95
CA ALA A 40 8.45 -9.22 6.22
C ALA A 40 9.64 -9.71 7.05
N ALA A 41 10.38 -8.79 7.68
CA ALA A 41 11.43 -9.11 8.62
C ALA A 41 10.84 -9.82 9.85
N PRO A 42 11.42 -10.97 10.26
CA PRO A 42 10.78 -11.82 11.28
C PRO A 42 10.74 -11.20 12.68
N GLU A 43 11.78 -10.45 13.06
CA GLU A 43 11.89 -9.89 14.42
C GLU A 43 10.87 -8.77 14.68
N PRO A 44 10.73 -7.72 13.84
CA PRO A 44 9.69 -6.70 14.03
C PRO A 44 8.28 -7.29 13.98
N LEU A 45 8.03 -8.21 13.06
CA LEU A 45 6.73 -8.88 12.95
C LEU A 45 6.40 -9.71 14.19
N ALA A 46 7.38 -10.43 14.77
CA ALA A 46 7.17 -11.20 15.99
C ALA A 46 6.84 -10.28 17.18
N ALA A 47 7.46 -9.10 17.24
CA ALA A 47 7.15 -8.11 18.29
C ALA A 47 5.69 -7.63 18.20
N VAL A 48 5.21 -7.29 17.00
CA VAL A 48 3.81 -6.87 16.78
C VAL A 48 2.84 -7.99 17.16
N ARG A 49 3.13 -9.24 16.77
CA ARG A 49 2.28 -10.39 17.09
C ARG A 49 2.24 -10.74 18.58
N ALA A 50 3.25 -10.34 19.32
CA ALA A 50 3.34 -10.54 20.77
C ALA A 50 2.75 -9.37 21.58
N ASP A 51 2.40 -8.26 20.94
CA ASP A 51 1.85 -7.11 21.64
C ASP A 51 0.36 -7.30 21.94
N GLU A 52 0.05 -7.54 23.21
CA GLU A 52 -1.32 -7.76 23.70
C GLU A 52 -2.23 -6.54 23.55
N ARG A 53 -1.68 -5.35 23.25
CA ARG A 53 -2.45 -4.13 22.98
C ARG A 53 -3.08 -4.15 21.59
N ILE A 54 -2.65 -5.06 20.70
CA ILE A 54 -3.08 -5.15 19.31
C ILE A 54 -3.89 -6.42 19.08
N ALA A 55 -5.16 -6.28 18.76
CA ALA A 55 -5.98 -7.36 18.26
C ALA A 55 -5.74 -7.52 16.75
N ILE A 56 -5.25 -8.70 16.35
CA ILE A 56 -4.90 -8.99 14.95
C ILE A 56 -5.88 -10.01 14.37
N SER A 57 -6.41 -9.72 13.17
CA SER A 57 -7.05 -10.73 12.33
C SER A 57 -6.46 -10.72 10.92
N ASP A 58 -6.37 -11.92 10.32
CA ASP A 58 -5.76 -12.14 9.01
C ASP A 58 -6.81 -12.75 8.07
N ASP A 59 -7.22 -11.98 7.08
CA ASP A 59 -8.21 -12.34 6.08
C ASP A 59 -7.59 -12.43 4.67
N ALA A 60 -8.29 -13.03 3.73
CA ALA A 60 -7.85 -13.11 2.34
C ALA A 60 -7.69 -11.73 1.67
N ALA A 61 -8.42 -10.72 2.15
CA ALA A 61 -8.39 -9.37 1.58
C ALA A 61 -7.41 -8.43 2.29
N GLY A 62 -7.09 -8.68 3.57
CA GLY A 62 -6.21 -7.81 4.33
C GLY A 62 -5.91 -8.33 5.74
N ILE A 63 -4.97 -7.66 6.39
CA ILE A 63 -4.61 -7.85 7.78
C ILE A 63 -5.23 -6.69 8.56
N VAL A 64 -6.01 -6.98 9.58
CA VAL A 64 -6.58 -5.97 10.47
C VAL A 64 -5.78 -5.95 11.77
N MET A 65 -5.31 -4.79 12.17
CA MET A 65 -4.74 -4.50 13.47
C MET A 65 -5.62 -3.46 14.15
N ALA A 66 -6.21 -3.79 15.27
CA ALA A 66 -7.11 -2.93 16.02
C ALA A 66 -6.69 -2.83 17.50
N PRO A 67 -7.00 -1.71 18.18
CA PRO A 67 -6.75 -1.61 19.61
C PRO A 67 -7.50 -2.71 20.38
N ALA A 68 -6.79 -3.45 21.24
CA ALA A 68 -7.40 -4.45 22.11
C ALA A 68 -8.27 -3.81 23.22
N SER A 69 -8.09 -2.51 23.47
CA SER A 69 -8.85 -1.72 24.44
C SER A 69 -10.31 -1.47 24.05
N GLY A 70 -10.65 -1.57 22.76
CA GLY A 70 -12.00 -1.32 22.28
C GLY A 70 -12.08 -0.80 20.83
N PRO A 71 -13.29 -0.47 20.36
CA PRO A 71 -13.50 -0.06 18.99
C PRO A 71 -12.90 1.33 18.72
N SER A 72 -12.16 1.44 17.64
CA SER A 72 -11.64 2.69 17.09
C SER A 72 -12.72 3.48 16.36
N THR A 73 -12.61 4.82 16.40
CA THR A 73 -13.48 5.72 15.62
C THR A 73 -12.89 6.06 14.25
N THR A 74 -11.56 5.89 14.08
CA THR A 74 -10.83 6.22 12.86
C THR A 74 -10.03 5.00 12.40
N GLY A 75 -10.06 4.75 11.10
CA GLY A 75 -9.29 3.68 10.48
C GLY A 75 -8.34 4.18 9.40
N LEU A 76 -7.33 3.38 9.11
CA LEU A 76 -6.43 3.55 7.98
C LEU A 76 -6.46 2.28 7.14
N VAL A 77 -6.85 2.39 5.88
CA VAL A 77 -6.60 1.36 4.86
C VAL A 77 -5.25 1.64 4.24
N PHE A 78 -4.28 0.76 4.45
CA PHE A 78 -2.91 0.90 3.96
C PHE A 78 -2.61 -0.10 2.84
N ILE A 79 -2.09 0.39 1.72
CA ILE A 79 -1.82 -0.39 0.52
C ILE A 79 -0.31 -0.61 0.38
N PRO A 80 0.17 -1.86 0.40
CA PRO A 80 1.58 -2.21 0.24
C PRO A 80 2.20 -1.73 -1.08
N GLY A 81 3.51 -1.55 -1.06
CA GLY A 81 4.32 -1.38 -2.26
C GLY A 81 4.32 -2.62 -3.17
N ALA A 82 4.80 -2.45 -4.41
CA ALA A 82 4.88 -3.53 -5.37
C ALA A 82 5.73 -4.69 -4.87
N LYS A 83 5.17 -5.90 -4.84
CA LYS A 83 5.87 -7.14 -4.42
C LYS A 83 6.48 -7.06 -3.01
N VAL A 84 5.84 -6.33 -2.10
CA VAL A 84 6.15 -6.34 -0.68
C VAL A 84 5.08 -7.13 0.05
N ASP A 85 5.50 -8.03 0.92
CA ASP A 85 4.58 -8.76 1.82
C ASP A 85 3.81 -7.75 2.69
N PRO A 86 2.47 -7.81 2.74
CA PRO A 86 1.67 -6.93 3.59
C PRO A 86 2.12 -6.91 5.06
N TRP A 87 2.59 -8.01 5.59
CA TRP A 87 3.11 -8.08 6.96
C TRP A 87 4.34 -7.22 7.22
N ALA A 88 5.06 -6.82 6.18
CA ALA A 88 6.22 -5.95 6.29
C ALA A 88 5.87 -4.51 6.77
N TYR A 89 4.60 -4.17 6.76
CA TYR A 89 4.13 -2.87 7.25
C TYR A 89 3.54 -2.93 8.66
N ALA A 90 3.47 -4.12 9.25
CA ALA A 90 2.83 -4.30 10.55
C ALA A 90 3.53 -3.51 11.65
N ALA A 91 4.88 -3.54 11.70
CA ALA A 91 5.62 -2.86 12.77
C ALA A 91 5.56 -1.33 12.61
N ILE A 92 5.87 -0.80 11.43
CA ILE A 92 5.86 0.66 11.20
C ILE A 92 4.49 1.31 11.42
N LEU A 93 3.40 0.53 11.33
CA LEU A 93 2.03 1.00 11.55
C LEU A 93 1.49 0.65 12.94
N SER A 94 2.20 -0.15 13.74
CA SER A 94 1.72 -0.64 15.03
C SER A 94 1.51 0.47 16.07
N GLY A 95 2.37 1.49 16.05
CA GLY A 95 2.23 2.66 16.92
C GLY A 95 0.93 3.43 16.69
N LEU A 96 0.41 3.47 15.44
CA LEU A 96 -0.90 4.07 15.17
C LEU A 96 -2.03 3.35 15.91
N VAL A 97 -1.89 2.04 16.12
CA VAL A 97 -2.88 1.24 16.85
C VAL A 97 -2.73 1.44 18.35
N THR A 98 -1.50 1.46 18.86
CA THR A 98 -1.23 1.44 20.31
C THR A 98 -1.19 2.82 20.97
N GLU A 99 -0.92 3.88 20.19
CA GLU A 99 -0.75 5.26 20.70
C GLU A 99 -1.88 6.18 20.23
N ASP A 100 -2.35 6.03 18.98
CA ASP A 100 -3.40 6.87 18.39
C ASP A 100 -4.77 6.16 18.32
N GLU A 101 -4.86 4.92 18.78
CA GLU A 101 -6.09 4.09 18.81
C GLU A 101 -6.76 3.94 17.43
N LEU A 102 -5.97 3.96 16.34
CA LEU A 102 -6.47 3.72 15.00
C LEU A 102 -6.67 2.21 14.75
N THR A 103 -7.68 1.88 13.97
CA THR A 103 -7.73 0.56 13.33
C THR A 103 -7.01 0.61 11.99
N VAL A 104 -6.02 -0.25 11.79
CA VAL A 104 -5.25 -0.33 10.55
C VAL A 104 -5.64 -1.58 9.77
N VAL A 105 -5.98 -1.42 8.51
CA VAL A 105 -6.22 -2.51 7.56
C VAL A 105 -5.14 -2.49 6.50
N ILE A 106 -4.18 -3.41 6.57
CA ILE A 106 -3.15 -3.56 5.54
C ILE A 106 -3.70 -4.47 4.45
N THR A 107 -3.89 -3.96 3.25
CA THR A 107 -4.49 -4.72 2.15
C THR A 107 -3.58 -5.83 1.65
N LYS A 108 -4.17 -6.88 1.06
CA LYS A 108 -3.47 -7.93 0.30
C LYS A 108 -3.82 -7.79 -1.17
N PRO A 109 -3.04 -6.99 -1.94
CA PRO A 109 -3.34 -6.73 -3.34
C PRO A 109 -3.24 -7.99 -4.20
N TRP A 110 -4.12 -8.12 -5.19
CA TRP A 110 -4.02 -9.19 -6.18
C TRP A 110 -2.65 -9.18 -6.86
N LEU A 111 -2.08 -10.36 -7.03
CA LEU A 111 -0.77 -10.54 -7.65
C LEU A 111 0.38 -9.77 -6.97
N ASN A 112 0.23 -9.41 -5.69
CA ASN A 112 1.17 -8.54 -4.96
C ASN A 112 1.44 -7.19 -5.65
N LEU A 113 0.45 -6.70 -6.40
CA LEU A 113 0.52 -5.45 -7.16
C LEU A 113 -0.80 -4.70 -7.06
N ALA A 114 -0.79 -3.55 -6.41
CA ALA A 114 -1.99 -2.72 -6.19
C ALA A 114 -2.70 -2.31 -7.50
N PHE A 115 -1.98 -2.25 -8.62
CA PHE A 115 -2.51 -1.94 -9.94
C PHE A 115 -3.52 -2.98 -10.46
N PHE A 116 -3.37 -4.24 -10.07
CA PHE A 116 -4.26 -5.33 -10.49
C PHE A 116 -5.42 -5.56 -9.53
N ASP A 117 -5.50 -4.75 -8.47
CA ASP A 117 -6.58 -4.88 -7.49
C ASP A 117 -7.69 -3.85 -7.76
N PRO A 118 -8.85 -4.28 -8.31
CA PRO A 118 -9.93 -3.38 -8.63
C PRO A 118 -10.81 -3.01 -7.43
N ARG A 119 -10.57 -3.63 -6.26
CA ARG A 119 -11.40 -3.43 -5.07
C ARG A 119 -11.35 -1.99 -4.59
N GLY A 120 -12.51 -1.45 -4.22
CA GLY A 120 -12.64 -0.10 -3.65
C GLY A 120 -12.34 -0.05 -2.16
N LEU A 121 -12.22 1.15 -1.61
CA LEU A 121 -11.94 1.41 -0.19
C LEU A 121 -12.93 0.66 0.72
N SER A 122 -14.22 0.66 0.40
CA SER A 122 -15.28 0.03 1.18
C SER A 122 -15.08 -1.48 1.39
N THR A 123 -14.43 -2.17 0.44
CA THR A 123 -14.12 -3.60 0.59
C THR A 123 -13.15 -3.84 1.75
N PHE A 124 -12.16 -2.98 1.90
CA PHE A 124 -11.13 -3.09 2.94
C PHE A 124 -11.64 -2.55 4.28
N ALA A 125 -12.31 -1.41 4.27
CA ALA A 125 -12.97 -0.84 5.44
C ALA A 125 -13.99 -1.81 6.05
N GLY A 126 -14.68 -2.58 5.23
CA GLY A 126 -15.63 -3.61 5.67
C GLY A 126 -15.03 -4.77 6.45
N LEU A 127 -13.69 -4.95 6.43
CA LEU A 127 -12.98 -5.94 7.28
C LEU A 127 -12.98 -5.53 8.76
N ALA A 128 -13.15 -4.23 9.04
CA ALA A 128 -13.16 -3.69 10.39
C ALA A 128 -14.33 -2.71 10.57
N PRO A 129 -15.53 -3.17 10.95
CA PRO A 129 -16.76 -2.37 10.95
C PRO A 129 -16.87 -1.35 12.11
N GLY A 130 -15.79 -1.06 12.83
CA GLY A 130 -15.79 -0.09 13.95
C GLY A 130 -15.64 1.37 13.52
N PRO A 131 -14.63 1.72 12.72
CA PRO A 131 -14.34 3.11 12.36
C PRO A 131 -15.44 3.75 11.52
N ALA A 132 -15.78 5.00 11.87
CA ALA A 132 -16.70 5.84 11.10
C ALA A 132 -15.98 6.70 10.07
N ARG A 133 -14.67 6.92 10.22
CA ARG A 133 -13.81 7.71 9.34
C ARG A 133 -12.65 6.87 8.85
N TRP A 134 -12.29 7.06 7.60
CA TRP A 134 -11.25 6.26 6.98
C TRP A 134 -10.21 7.11 6.26
N LEU A 135 -8.97 7.00 6.71
CA LEU A 135 -7.82 7.37 5.90
C LEU A 135 -7.56 6.27 4.87
N VAL A 136 -7.09 6.65 3.70
CA VAL A 136 -6.46 5.74 2.74
C VAL A 136 -5.00 6.11 2.60
N GLY A 137 -4.13 5.13 2.59
CA GLY A 137 -2.70 5.38 2.43
C GLY A 137 -2.00 4.23 1.73
N GLY A 138 -0.73 4.43 1.44
CA GLY A 138 0.09 3.37 0.89
C GLY A 138 1.51 3.79 0.62
N HIS A 139 2.34 2.78 0.42
CA HIS A 139 3.75 2.93 0.12
C HIS A 139 4.03 2.74 -1.37
N SER A 140 4.88 3.58 -1.95
CA SER A 140 5.33 3.42 -3.33
C SER A 140 4.14 3.25 -4.31
N LEU A 141 4.06 2.14 -5.06
CA LEU A 141 2.93 1.82 -5.95
C LEU A 141 1.60 1.76 -5.20
N GLY A 142 1.59 1.34 -3.94
CA GLY A 142 0.41 1.37 -3.08
C GLY A 142 -0.12 2.76 -2.83
N GLY A 143 0.76 3.76 -2.66
CA GLY A 143 0.37 5.16 -2.54
C GLY A 143 -0.25 5.72 -3.82
N VAL A 144 0.27 5.34 -5.00
CA VAL A 144 -0.37 5.68 -6.29
C VAL A 144 -1.80 5.13 -6.34
N ARG A 145 -2.02 3.90 -5.84
CA ARG A 145 -3.37 3.32 -5.75
C ARG A 145 -4.23 4.03 -4.70
N ALA A 146 -3.65 4.42 -3.57
CA ALA A 146 -4.35 5.19 -2.54
C ALA A 146 -4.87 6.52 -3.10
N CYS A 147 -4.10 7.22 -3.94
CA CYS A 147 -4.56 8.43 -4.63
C CYS A 147 -5.82 8.20 -5.49
N GLN A 148 -5.94 7.03 -6.12
CA GLN A 148 -7.13 6.69 -6.92
C GLN A 148 -8.37 6.42 -6.06
N LEU A 149 -8.18 6.01 -4.81
CA LEU A 149 -9.24 5.73 -3.83
C LEU A 149 -9.54 6.92 -2.92
N ALA A 150 -8.78 8.01 -3.02
CA ALA A 150 -8.88 9.16 -2.13
C ALA A 150 -10.25 9.84 -2.14
N GLY A 151 -11.00 9.76 -3.25
CA GLY A 151 -12.35 10.30 -3.35
C GLY A 151 -13.40 9.60 -2.44
N ASP A 152 -13.09 8.42 -1.93
CA ASP A 152 -13.93 7.63 -1.03
C ASP A 152 -13.43 7.69 0.43
N ALA A 153 -12.39 8.49 0.72
CA ALA A 153 -11.73 8.57 2.03
C ALA A 153 -11.86 9.97 2.66
N ASP A 154 -11.69 10.03 3.98
CA ASP A 154 -11.66 11.27 4.74
C ASP A 154 -10.27 11.93 4.77
N GLY A 155 -9.22 11.23 4.33
CA GLY A 155 -7.86 11.76 4.20
C GLY A 155 -6.93 10.79 3.48
N LEU A 156 -5.78 11.31 3.00
CA LEU A 156 -4.80 10.57 2.21
C LEU A 156 -3.42 10.61 2.85
N VAL A 157 -2.77 9.43 2.92
CA VAL A 157 -1.41 9.28 3.46
C VAL A 157 -0.51 8.61 2.43
N LEU A 158 0.59 9.24 2.08
CA LEU A 158 1.56 8.74 1.10
C LEU A 158 2.92 8.49 1.78
N PHE A 159 3.43 7.26 1.65
CA PHE A 159 4.78 6.90 2.08
C PHE A 159 5.66 6.67 0.86
N ALA A 160 6.72 7.45 0.70
CA ALA A 160 7.64 7.33 -0.43
C ALA A 160 6.89 7.20 -1.78
N SER A 161 5.87 8.03 -2.00
CA SER A 161 4.96 7.94 -3.12
C SER A 161 4.43 9.30 -3.56
N TYR A 162 3.77 9.31 -4.70
CA TYR A 162 3.12 10.50 -5.28
C TYR A 162 1.87 10.12 -6.08
N CYS A 163 0.95 11.07 -6.26
CA CYS A 163 -0.24 10.86 -7.06
C CYS A 163 0.06 11.03 -8.56
N ALA A 164 -0.43 10.09 -9.36
CA ALA A 164 -0.42 10.18 -10.81
C ALA A 164 -1.72 10.82 -11.37
N ASN A 165 -2.80 10.80 -10.59
CA ASN A 165 -4.05 11.49 -10.89
C ASN A 165 -4.11 12.86 -10.19
N ASP A 166 -4.86 13.78 -10.78
CA ASP A 166 -5.03 15.13 -10.25
C ASP A 166 -6.03 15.13 -9.08
N LEU A 167 -5.55 15.51 -7.90
CA LEU A 167 -6.30 15.75 -6.67
C LEU A 167 -6.19 17.22 -6.22
N SER A 168 -5.66 18.11 -7.05
CA SER A 168 -5.39 19.52 -6.69
C SER A 168 -6.66 20.28 -6.26
N GLY A 169 -7.81 19.86 -6.76
CA GLY A 169 -9.13 20.42 -6.39
C GLY A 169 -9.82 19.67 -5.25
N ALA A 170 -9.23 18.63 -4.68
CA ALA A 170 -9.84 17.89 -3.58
C ALA A 170 -9.73 18.67 -2.26
N THR A 171 -10.67 18.40 -1.35
CA THR A 171 -10.74 19.07 -0.03
C THR A 171 -10.27 18.17 1.12
N LEU A 172 -9.94 16.90 0.82
CA LEU A 172 -9.45 15.99 1.86
C LEU A 172 -8.03 16.39 2.30
N PRO A 173 -7.71 16.26 3.59
CA PRO A 173 -6.35 16.49 4.07
C PRO A 173 -5.39 15.42 3.55
N VAL A 174 -4.18 15.85 3.17
CA VAL A 174 -3.15 14.98 2.59
C VAL A 174 -1.84 15.12 3.36
N LEU A 175 -1.26 13.98 3.74
CA LEU A 175 0.09 13.86 4.28
C LEU A 175 0.96 13.04 3.31
N SER A 176 2.10 13.59 2.92
CA SER A 176 3.11 12.89 2.12
C SER A 176 4.43 12.83 2.90
N LEU A 177 4.90 11.61 3.17
CA LEU A 177 6.18 11.34 3.81
C LEU A 177 7.17 10.84 2.78
N ALA A 178 8.31 11.52 2.66
CA ALA A 178 9.41 11.20 1.75
C ALA A 178 10.67 10.85 2.56
N GLY A 179 11.55 10.02 2.02
CA GLY A 179 12.87 9.78 2.57
C GLY A 179 13.94 10.59 1.84
N SER A 180 14.86 11.24 2.56
CA SER A 180 15.95 12.03 1.92
C SER A 180 16.91 11.15 1.12
N GLU A 181 17.06 9.88 1.48
CA GLU A 181 17.91 8.89 0.82
C GLU A 181 17.12 7.98 -0.14
N ASP A 182 15.85 8.28 -0.43
CA ASP A 182 15.03 7.48 -1.35
C ASP A 182 15.58 7.55 -2.78
N GLY A 183 16.09 6.43 -3.29
CA GLY A 183 16.63 6.29 -4.64
C GLY A 183 15.55 5.97 -5.70
N LEU A 184 14.35 5.57 -5.28
CA LEU A 184 13.26 5.11 -6.16
C LEU A 184 12.19 6.17 -6.37
N SER A 185 11.55 6.63 -5.28
CA SER A 185 10.63 7.78 -5.26
C SER A 185 11.36 8.98 -4.68
N THR A 186 12.39 9.44 -5.39
CA THR A 186 13.27 10.50 -4.89
C THR A 186 12.49 11.74 -4.43
N PRO A 187 13.01 12.51 -3.46
CA PRO A 187 12.40 13.79 -3.04
C PRO A 187 12.02 14.69 -4.21
N GLN A 188 12.88 14.71 -5.24
CA GLN A 188 12.60 15.50 -6.46
C GLN A 188 11.37 15.00 -7.22
N LYS A 189 11.19 13.67 -7.39
CA LYS A 189 10.00 13.12 -8.07
C LYS A 189 8.73 13.44 -7.29
N ILE A 190 8.78 13.37 -5.96
CA ILE A 190 7.64 13.72 -5.09
C ILE A 190 7.34 15.22 -5.21
N ALA A 191 8.36 16.08 -5.19
CA ALA A 191 8.22 17.52 -5.36
C ALA A 191 7.64 17.88 -6.75
N ASP A 192 8.10 17.23 -7.80
CA ASP A 192 7.61 17.45 -9.17
C ASP A 192 6.12 17.08 -9.31
N ALA A 193 5.65 16.07 -8.57
CA ALA A 193 4.25 15.64 -8.56
C ALA A 193 3.37 16.43 -7.57
N ARG A 194 3.95 17.40 -6.81
CA ARG A 194 3.23 18.20 -5.81
C ARG A 194 2.00 18.90 -6.37
N HIS A 195 2.03 19.29 -7.64
CA HIS A 195 0.93 19.97 -8.34
C HIS A 195 -0.35 19.11 -8.44
N ASN A 196 -0.24 17.79 -8.28
CA ASN A 196 -1.39 16.87 -8.25
C ASN A 196 -2.08 16.79 -6.88
N LEU A 197 -1.58 17.47 -5.85
CA LEU A 197 -2.14 17.45 -4.51
C LEU A 197 -2.80 18.79 -4.15
N PRO A 198 -3.75 18.82 -3.20
CA PRO A 198 -4.31 20.05 -2.67
C PRO A 198 -3.24 21.04 -2.22
N ALA A 199 -3.52 22.32 -2.28
CA ALA A 199 -2.55 23.37 -1.94
C ALA A 199 -2.06 23.32 -0.50
N ASP A 200 -2.88 22.82 0.41
CA ASP A 200 -2.64 22.64 1.84
C ASP A 200 -2.07 21.27 2.22
N ALA A 201 -1.78 20.39 1.25
CA ALA A 201 -1.16 19.10 1.51
C ALA A 201 0.19 19.26 2.25
N VAL A 202 0.36 18.51 3.33
CA VAL A 202 1.55 18.53 4.16
C VAL A 202 2.57 17.55 3.60
N LEU A 203 3.77 18.05 3.26
CA LEU A 203 4.89 17.23 2.79
C LEU A 203 5.98 17.27 3.88
N VAL A 204 6.43 16.08 4.29
CA VAL A 204 7.50 15.91 5.29
C VAL A 204 8.58 15.04 4.70
N GLU A 205 9.80 15.54 4.66
CA GLU A 205 10.98 14.75 4.31
C GLU A 205 11.63 14.24 5.61
N ILE A 206 11.85 12.92 5.68
CA ILE A 206 12.48 12.26 6.84
C ILE A 206 13.97 12.12 6.53
N PRO A 207 14.84 12.84 7.28
CA PRO A 207 16.28 12.77 7.06
C PRO A 207 16.80 11.35 7.25
N GLY A 208 17.62 10.89 6.30
CA GLY A 208 18.25 9.58 6.37
C GLY A 208 17.35 8.39 6.05
N ALA A 209 16.04 8.58 5.81
CA ALA A 209 15.17 7.50 5.39
C ALA A 209 15.34 7.21 3.89
N SER A 210 15.37 5.92 3.51
CA SER A 210 15.33 5.46 2.12
C SER A 210 13.92 5.01 1.74
N HIS A 211 13.72 4.54 0.51
CA HIS A 211 12.45 3.97 0.07
C HIS A 211 12.00 2.80 0.95
N ALA A 212 12.92 1.86 1.19
CA ALA A 212 12.66 0.68 1.99
C ALA A 212 12.50 0.97 3.50
N SER A 213 12.81 2.17 3.97
CA SER A 213 12.63 2.56 5.37
C SER A 213 11.17 2.69 5.80
N PHE A 214 10.22 2.70 4.84
CA PHE A 214 8.78 2.74 5.12
C PHE A 214 8.14 1.35 5.27
N GLY A 215 8.95 0.31 5.51
CA GLY A 215 8.48 -1.04 5.82
C GLY A 215 9.64 -1.96 6.21
N ASP A 216 9.33 -3.05 6.91
CA ASP A 216 10.32 -4.00 7.44
C ASP A 216 10.51 -5.18 6.49
N TYR A 217 11.12 -4.96 5.31
CA TYR A 217 11.36 -5.99 4.29
C TYR A 217 12.81 -6.03 3.77
N GLY A 218 13.67 -5.22 4.36
CA GLY A 218 15.09 -5.13 4.01
C GLY A 218 15.37 -4.25 2.78
N PRO A 219 16.64 -4.22 2.34
CA PRO A 219 17.07 -3.33 1.26
C PRO A 219 16.41 -3.70 -0.08
N GLN A 220 16.07 -2.67 -0.86
CA GLN A 220 15.48 -2.80 -2.19
C GLN A 220 16.47 -2.39 -3.28
N ALA A 221 16.49 -3.15 -4.38
CA ALA A 221 17.39 -2.84 -5.49
C ALA A 221 17.09 -1.46 -6.11
N GLY A 222 18.11 -0.64 -6.26
CA GLY A 222 18.01 0.71 -6.82
C GLY A 222 17.65 1.78 -5.79
N ASP A 223 17.43 1.41 -4.53
CA ASP A 223 17.20 2.35 -3.44
C ASP A 223 18.52 2.93 -2.89
N GLY A 224 18.40 4.02 -2.12
CA GLY A 224 19.50 4.58 -1.36
C GLY A 224 19.83 3.75 -0.11
N VAL A 225 20.90 4.14 0.57
CA VAL A 225 21.32 3.50 1.82
C VAL A 225 20.80 4.33 2.99
N PRO A 226 19.87 3.79 3.81
CA PRO A 226 19.33 4.55 4.92
C PRO A 226 20.40 4.83 5.99
N THR A 227 20.34 6.01 6.58
CA THR A 227 21.10 6.39 7.77
C THR A 227 20.19 6.56 8.98
N ALA A 228 18.88 6.74 8.76
CA ALA A 228 17.88 6.69 9.81
C ALA A 228 17.60 5.24 10.25
N THR A 229 17.34 5.05 11.52
CA THR A 229 16.88 3.79 12.08
C THR A 229 15.39 3.57 11.82
N ALA A 230 14.93 2.30 11.86
CA ALA A 230 13.51 1.98 11.74
C ALA A 230 12.67 2.70 12.80
N ALA A 231 13.14 2.77 14.05
CA ALA A 231 12.45 3.45 15.14
C ALA A 231 12.31 4.97 14.92
N GLU A 232 13.32 5.63 14.33
CA GLU A 232 13.22 7.06 13.99
C GLU A 232 12.17 7.31 12.92
N VAL A 233 12.10 6.45 11.89
CA VAL A 233 11.10 6.58 10.83
C VAL A 233 9.71 6.27 11.36
N GLU A 234 9.55 5.21 12.15
CA GLU A 234 8.30 4.84 12.80
C GLU A 234 7.76 5.99 13.67
N ALA A 235 8.60 6.60 14.50
CA ALA A 235 8.20 7.72 15.36
C ALA A 235 7.62 8.89 14.54
N VAL A 236 8.23 9.23 13.40
CA VAL A 236 7.70 10.28 12.50
C VAL A 236 6.38 9.83 11.86
N VAL A 237 6.28 8.58 11.43
CA VAL A 237 5.05 8.01 10.84
C VAL A 237 3.91 8.11 11.86
N VAL A 238 4.11 7.60 13.07
CA VAL A 238 3.09 7.59 14.14
C VAL A 238 2.68 9.04 14.47
N GLN A 239 3.64 9.91 14.73
CA GLN A 239 3.34 11.30 15.05
C GLN A 239 2.52 11.98 13.94
N ARG A 240 2.97 11.91 12.69
CA ARG A 240 2.37 12.69 11.60
C ARG A 240 1.03 12.12 11.14
N VAL A 241 0.89 10.80 11.07
CA VAL A 241 -0.38 10.19 10.72
C VAL A 241 -1.40 10.37 11.85
N GLY A 242 -0.98 10.25 13.12
CA GLY A 242 -1.83 10.53 14.26
C GLY A 242 -2.29 12.00 14.29
N GLU A 243 -1.39 12.97 14.01
CA GLU A 243 -1.75 14.38 13.85
C GLU A 243 -2.83 14.56 12.77
N LEU A 244 -2.65 13.96 11.59
CA LEU A 244 -3.64 14.01 10.51
C LEU A 244 -4.99 13.39 10.93
N ALA A 245 -4.97 12.20 11.54
CA ALA A 245 -6.18 11.50 11.98
C ALA A 245 -7.02 12.34 12.95
N ARG A 246 -6.38 13.11 13.84
CA ARG A 246 -7.05 14.02 14.78
C ARG A 246 -7.66 15.26 14.11
N THR A 247 -7.29 15.60 12.89
CA THR A 247 -7.87 16.73 12.13
C THR A 247 -9.09 16.36 11.32
N LEU A 248 -9.40 15.07 11.19
CA LEU A 248 -10.56 14.63 10.42
C LEU A 248 -11.88 15.15 11.02
N PRO A 249 -12.81 15.61 10.18
CA PRO A 249 -14.06 16.24 10.62
C PRO A 249 -15.03 15.29 11.35
#